data_5c1e270873406aeb6e49f4ae8abbfda2
#
_entry.id   5c1e270873406aeb6e49f4ae8abbfda2
#
_cell.length_a   1.000
_cell.length_b   1.000
_cell.length_c   1.000
_cell.angle_alpha   90.00
_cell.angle_beta   90.00
_cell.angle_gamma   90.00
#
_symmetry.space_group_name_H-M   'P 1'
#
loop_
_entity.id
_entity.type
_entity.pdbx_description
1 polymer ?
#
loop_
_entity_poly.entity_id
_entity_poly.type
_entity_poly.pdbx_seq_one_letter_code
_entity_poly.pdbx_strand_id
1 'polypeptide(L)'
;MLILRELTILCNLNITMKEADSLMNSGIEFAQKINLAYNSVCKPLLHKFNLPQTAFDILMFLANNPEYTTARDIVEVRKIKANLVSVNVDRLVCDGYIIRKETKGDRRKTQLICTPVAEEIIKEGQALQKDFLKQLFDNMDTATKKAFFIGMKQIEDNLDKILEDN
;
A
#
# COMPACT_ATOMS: atom_id res chain seq x y z
N MET A 1 -26.64 -8.19 -22.75
CA MET A 1 -26.71 -8.96 -21.48
C MET A 1 -25.96 -8.26 -20.33
N LEU A 2 -24.90 -7.49 -20.57
CA LEU A 2 -24.22 -6.67 -19.54
C LEU A 2 -25.11 -5.54 -18.99
N ILE A 3 -25.79 -4.80 -19.84
CA ILE A 3 -26.62 -3.64 -19.45
C ILE A 3 -27.75 -4.00 -18.47
N LEU A 4 -28.33 -5.18 -18.61
CA LEU A 4 -29.40 -5.66 -17.71
C LEU A 4 -28.88 -6.03 -16.32
N ARG A 5 -27.64 -6.49 -16.19
CA ARG A 5 -26.99 -6.76 -14.90
C ARG A 5 -26.67 -5.46 -14.14
N GLU A 6 -26.18 -4.45 -14.83
CA GLU A 6 -25.89 -3.14 -14.24
C GLU A 6 -27.17 -2.46 -13.71
N LEU A 7 -28.27 -2.51 -14.48
CA LEU A 7 -29.57 -2.00 -14.05
C LEU A 7 -30.11 -2.73 -12.82
N THR A 8 -29.86 -4.03 -12.68
CA THR A 8 -30.31 -4.82 -11.52
C THR A 8 -29.52 -4.48 -10.25
N ILE A 9 -28.20 -4.25 -10.38
CA ILE A 9 -27.35 -3.85 -9.25
C ILE A 9 -27.70 -2.45 -8.76
N LEU A 10 -27.91 -1.50 -9.69
CA LEU A 10 -28.32 -0.14 -9.38
C LEU A 10 -29.72 -0.08 -8.73
N CYS A 11 -30.64 -0.96 -9.16
CA CYS A 11 -31.98 -1.06 -8.58
C CYS A 11 -31.96 -1.59 -7.13
N ASN A 12 -31.04 -2.51 -6.81
CA ASN A 12 -30.89 -3.05 -5.44
C ASN A 12 -30.24 -2.06 -4.47
N LEU A 13 -29.42 -1.12 -4.97
CA LEU A 13 -28.77 -0.09 -4.15
C LEU A 13 -29.56 1.22 -4.10
N ASN A 14 -30.69 1.34 -4.85
CA ASN A 14 -31.41 2.62 -5.05
C ASN A 14 -30.50 3.78 -5.52
N ILE A 15 -29.40 3.47 -6.22
CA ILE A 15 -28.40 4.43 -6.69
C ILE A 15 -28.61 4.67 -8.19
N THR A 16 -28.74 5.92 -8.62
CA THR A 16 -28.79 6.30 -10.03
C THR A 16 -27.39 6.17 -10.67
N MET A 17 -27.33 6.04 -12.02
CA MET A 17 -26.04 6.03 -12.75
C MET A 17 -25.17 7.25 -12.41
N LYS A 18 -25.78 8.44 -12.28
CA LYS A 18 -25.08 9.68 -11.94
C LYS A 18 -24.48 9.62 -10.51
N GLU A 19 -25.20 9.02 -9.58
CA GLU A 19 -24.71 8.83 -8.20
C GLU A 19 -23.60 7.77 -8.16
N ALA A 20 -23.69 6.70 -8.96
CA ALA A 20 -22.64 5.70 -9.10
C ALA A 20 -21.34 6.31 -9.67
N ASP A 21 -21.43 7.11 -10.74
CA ASP A 21 -20.28 7.84 -11.29
C ASP A 21 -19.70 8.82 -10.28
N SER A 22 -20.54 9.54 -9.56
CA SER A 22 -20.10 10.46 -8.49
C SER A 22 -19.37 9.72 -7.37
N LEU A 23 -19.87 8.55 -6.95
CA LEU A 23 -19.26 7.72 -5.91
C LEU A 23 -17.92 7.16 -6.35
N MET A 24 -17.82 6.66 -7.60
CA MET A 24 -16.56 6.17 -8.18
C MET A 24 -15.51 7.28 -8.25
N ASN A 25 -15.85 8.44 -8.79
CA ASN A 25 -14.93 9.58 -8.87
C ASN A 25 -14.49 10.04 -7.48
N SER A 26 -15.42 10.17 -6.53
CA SER A 26 -15.11 10.53 -5.13
C SER A 26 -14.19 9.50 -4.46
N GLY A 27 -14.37 8.20 -4.72
CA GLY A 27 -13.49 7.14 -4.21
C GLY A 27 -12.07 7.25 -4.75
N ILE A 28 -11.92 7.50 -6.06
CA ILE A 28 -10.61 7.68 -6.70
C ILE A 28 -9.92 8.93 -6.17
N GLU A 29 -10.63 10.07 -6.09
CA GLU A 29 -10.11 11.32 -5.54
C GLU A 29 -9.69 11.17 -4.08
N PHE A 30 -10.47 10.45 -3.28
CA PHE A 30 -10.15 10.15 -1.88
C PHE A 30 -8.85 9.36 -1.75
N ALA A 31 -8.68 8.28 -2.53
CA ALA A 31 -7.45 7.48 -2.54
C ALA A 31 -6.23 8.31 -2.98
N GLN A 32 -6.39 9.14 -4.01
CA GLN A 32 -5.33 10.06 -4.45
C GLN A 32 -4.96 11.09 -3.38
N LYS A 33 -5.96 11.65 -2.68
CA LYS A 33 -5.74 12.63 -1.60
C LYS A 33 -4.98 12.02 -0.42
N ILE A 34 -5.28 10.77 -0.04
CA ILE A 34 -4.51 10.05 0.97
C ILE A 34 -3.05 9.89 0.54
N ASN A 35 -2.81 9.47 -0.71
CA ASN A 35 -1.46 9.31 -1.26
C ASN A 35 -0.68 10.63 -1.26
N LEU A 36 -1.29 11.72 -1.72
CA LEU A 36 -0.68 13.04 -1.74
C LEU A 36 -0.31 13.52 -0.32
N ALA A 37 -1.23 13.35 0.64
CA ALA A 37 -0.99 13.71 2.03
C ALA A 37 0.16 12.88 2.64
N TYR A 38 0.15 11.54 2.46
CA TYR A 38 1.22 10.68 2.93
C TYR A 38 2.57 11.05 2.33
N ASN A 39 2.65 11.20 1.01
CA ASN A 39 3.88 11.62 0.34
C ASN A 39 4.38 12.99 0.86
N SER A 40 3.46 13.91 1.17
CA SER A 40 3.83 15.23 1.70
C SER A 40 4.48 15.13 3.08
N VAL A 41 3.94 14.32 3.99
CA VAL A 41 4.53 14.14 5.33
C VAL A 41 5.82 13.33 5.31
N CYS A 42 6.04 12.48 4.29
CA CYS A 42 7.29 11.74 4.11
C CYS A 42 8.47 12.63 3.66
N LYS A 43 8.23 13.74 2.95
CA LYS A 43 9.29 14.56 2.33
C LYS A 43 10.47 14.91 3.23
N PRO A 44 10.28 15.40 4.49
CA PRO A 44 11.41 15.74 5.36
C PRO A 44 12.30 14.53 5.67
N LEU A 45 11.68 13.37 5.93
CA LEU A 45 12.38 12.13 6.21
C LEU A 45 13.15 11.64 4.97
N LEU A 46 12.50 11.65 3.81
CA LEU A 46 13.12 11.25 2.54
C LEU A 46 14.31 12.14 2.19
N HIS A 47 14.22 13.44 2.45
CA HIS A 47 15.32 14.36 2.25
C HIS A 47 16.48 14.07 3.22
N LYS A 48 16.20 13.81 4.51
CA LYS A 48 17.20 13.47 5.52
C LYS A 48 18.04 12.24 5.10
N PHE A 49 17.38 11.20 4.57
CA PHE A 49 18.05 9.94 4.20
C PHE A 49 18.38 9.85 2.70
N ASN A 50 18.13 10.90 1.93
CA ASN A 50 18.37 10.94 0.48
C ASN A 50 17.75 9.75 -0.27
N LEU A 51 16.51 9.35 0.11
CA LEU A 51 15.79 8.25 -0.49
C LEU A 51 14.60 8.73 -1.34
N PRO A 52 14.36 8.13 -2.52
CA PRO A 52 13.11 8.33 -3.24
C PRO A 52 11.94 7.65 -2.51
N GLN A 53 10.73 8.18 -2.68
CA GLN A 53 9.51 7.67 -2.04
C GLN A 53 9.34 6.16 -2.23
N THR A 54 9.47 5.66 -3.46
CA THR A 54 9.29 4.24 -3.77
C THR A 54 10.30 3.34 -3.03
N ALA A 55 11.56 3.78 -2.89
CA ALA A 55 12.56 3.03 -2.12
C ALA A 55 12.18 2.98 -0.64
N PHE A 56 11.76 4.11 -0.08
CA PHE A 56 11.27 4.18 1.30
C PHE A 56 10.05 3.27 1.51
N ASP A 57 9.06 3.32 0.61
CA ASP A 57 7.86 2.49 0.70
C ASP A 57 8.19 0.99 0.66
N ILE A 58 9.16 0.59 -0.17
CA ILE A 58 9.66 -0.79 -0.22
C ILE A 58 10.36 -1.17 1.08
N LEU A 59 11.24 -0.30 1.61
CA LEU A 59 11.92 -0.54 2.88
C LEU A 59 10.94 -0.70 4.03
N MET A 60 9.96 0.21 4.13
CA MET A 60 8.92 0.15 5.16
C MET A 60 8.02 -1.07 5.01
N PHE A 61 7.71 -1.49 3.77
CA PHE A 61 6.96 -2.71 3.52
C PHE A 61 7.69 -3.95 4.05
N LEU A 62 8.97 -4.10 3.74
CA LEU A 62 9.78 -5.23 4.22
C LEU A 62 9.93 -5.21 5.75
N ALA A 63 10.12 -4.03 6.34
CA ALA A 63 10.29 -3.88 7.79
C ALA A 63 9.00 -4.18 8.58
N ASN A 64 7.83 -3.83 8.02
CA ASN A 64 6.54 -4.00 8.68
C ASN A 64 5.88 -5.36 8.42
N ASN A 65 6.37 -6.13 7.44
CA ASN A 65 5.76 -7.39 7.01
C ASN A 65 6.84 -8.47 6.85
N PRO A 66 7.34 -9.04 7.95
CA PRO A 66 8.47 -9.99 7.95
C PRO A 66 8.19 -11.30 7.20
N GLU A 67 6.92 -11.61 6.92
CA GLU A 67 6.49 -12.74 6.11
C GLU A 67 6.76 -12.56 4.61
N TYR A 68 6.83 -11.31 4.12
CA TYR A 68 7.11 -10.98 2.73
C TYR A 68 8.57 -10.60 2.56
N THR A 69 9.34 -11.46 1.93
CA THR A 69 10.80 -11.32 1.87
C THR A 69 11.37 -11.24 0.47
N THR A 70 10.55 -11.28 -0.59
CA THR A 70 11.05 -11.30 -1.96
C THR A 70 10.61 -10.08 -2.78
N ALA A 71 11.33 -9.77 -3.85
CA ALA A 71 10.91 -8.73 -4.80
C ALA A 71 9.55 -9.06 -5.45
N ARG A 72 9.24 -10.36 -5.60
CA ARG A 72 7.95 -10.81 -6.11
C ARG A 72 6.82 -10.46 -5.14
N ASP A 73 7.01 -10.68 -3.84
CA ASP A 73 6.02 -10.32 -2.83
C ASP A 73 5.69 -8.81 -2.89
N ILE A 74 6.72 -7.96 -3.06
CA ILE A 74 6.52 -6.51 -3.20
C ILE A 74 5.66 -6.19 -4.43
N VAL A 75 5.95 -6.82 -5.58
CA VAL A 75 5.16 -6.63 -6.81
C VAL A 75 3.71 -7.07 -6.60
N GLU A 76 3.50 -8.25 -6.03
CA GLU A 76 2.17 -8.85 -5.88
C GLU A 76 1.32 -8.15 -4.82
N VAL A 77 1.90 -7.81 -3.68
CA VAL A 77 1.15 -7.19 -2.57
C VAL A 77 1.00 -5.68 -2.75
N ARG A 78 2.10 -4.98 -3.14
CA ARG A 78 2.07 -3.51 -3.28
C ARG A 78 1.63 -3.04 -4.65
N LYS A 79 1.42 -3.94 -5.60
CA LYS A 79 1.03 -3.63 -6.99
C LYS A 79 1.97 -2.63 -7.67
N ILE A 80 3.25 -2.62 -7.26
CA ILE A 80 4.30 -1.79 -7.87
C ILE A 80 4.86 -2.54 -9.09
N LYS A 81 5.10 -1.83 -10.19
CA LYS A 81 5.67 -2.43 -11.40
C LYS A 81 7.04 -3.05 -11.12
N ALA A 82 7.29 -4.26 -11.65
CA ALA A 82 8.49 -5.05 -11.37
C ALA A 82 9.81 -4.30 -11.66
N ASN A 83 9.86 -3.49 -12.74
CA ASN A 83 11.03 -2.67 -13.05
C ASN A 83 11.30 -1.61 -11.98
N LEU A 84 10.26 -0.97 -11.43
CA LEU A 84 10.41 -0.01 -10.34
C LEU A 84 10.88 -0.68 -9.05
N VAL A 85 10.34 -1.88 -8.75
CA VAL A 85 10.81 -2.67 -7.60
C VAL A 85 12.29 -2.99 -7.76
N SER A 86 12.72 -3.50 -8.92
CA SER A 86 14.12 -3.85 -9.18
C SER A 86 15.07 -2.67 -8.95
N VAL A 87 14.80 -1.53 -9.58
CA VAL A 87 15.65 -0.33 -9.48
C VAL A 87 15.75 0.17 -8.02
N ASN A 88 14.63 0.19 -7.29
CA ASN A 88 14.65 0.68 -5.92
C ASN A 88 15.25 -0.33 -4.93
N VAL A 89 15.08 -1.62 -5.17
CA VAL A 89 15.79 -2.68 -4.41
C VAL A 89 17.29 -2.59 -4.64
N ASP A 90 17.75 -2.39 -5.89
CA ASP A 90 19.17 -2.18 -6.19
C ASP A 90 19.73 -0.97 -5.45
N ARG A 91 18.97 0.13 -5.41
CA ARG A 91 19.30 1.33 -4.65
C ARG A 91 19.46 1.03 -3.16
N LEU A 92 18.46 0.38 -2.55
CA LEU A 92 18.47 0.04 -1.12
C LEU A 92 19.65 -0.90 -0.75
N VAL A 93 20.03 -1.81 -1.66
CA VAL A 93 21.21 -2.67 -1.48
C VAL A 93 22.48 -1.84 -1.57
N CYS A 94 22.60 -0.95 -2.56
CA CYS A 94 23.76 -0.08 -2.73
C CYS A 94 23.97 0.85 -1.51
N ASP A 95 22.86 1.40 -0.99
CA ASP A 95 22.88 2.27 0.19
C ASP A 95 23.03 1.48 1.51
N GLY A 96 23.09 0.13 1.44
CA GLY A 96 23.31 -0.75 2.58
C GLY A 96 22.10 -0.97 3.49
N TYR A 97 20.91 -0.50 3.14
CA TYR A 97 19.69 -0.66 3.94
C TYR A 97 19.12 -2.07 3.90
N ILE A 98 19.32 -2.79 2.80
CA ILE A 98 18.94 -4.20 2.67
C ILE A 98 20.07 -5.03 2.09
N ILE A 99 20.04 -6.33 2.35
CA ILE A 99 20.91 -7.32 1.71
C ILE A 99 20.08 -8.35 0.96
N ARG A 100 20.70 -8.94 -0.08
CA ARG A 100 20.17 -10.09 -0.80
C ARG A 100 20.79 -11.35 -0.22
N LYS A 101 19.95 -12.28 0.22
CA LYS A 101 20.36 -13.58 0.74
C LYS A 101 19.76 -14.70 -0.10
N GLU A 102 20.58 -15.58 -0.63
CA GLU A 102 20.11 -16.77 -1.32
C GLU A 102 19.39 -17.71 -0.35
N THR A 103 18.27 -18.27 -0.78
CA THR A 103 17.55 -19.27 0.01
C THR A 103 18.22 -20.63 -0.15
N LYS A 104 18.59 -21.26 0.96
CA LYS A 104 19.15 -22.62 0.94
C LYS A 104 18.18 -23.57 0.25
N GLY A 105 18.61 -24.20 -0.85
CA GLY A 105 17.81 -25.17 -1.60
C GLY A 105 17.06 -24.62 -2.83
N ASP A 106 16.95 -23.30 -2.97
CA ASP A 106 16.37 -22.70 -4.19
C ASP A 106 17.12 -21.42 -4.57
N ARG A 107 18.12 -21.58 -5.46
CA ARG A 107 18.93 -20.46 -5.98
C ARG A 107 18.14 -19.40 -6.75
N ARG A 108 16.87 -19.69 -7.08
CA ARG A 108 16.00 -18.76 -7.81
C ARG A 108 15.28 -17.79 -6.86
N LYS A 109 15.24 -18.11 -5.54
CA LYS A 109 14.62 -17.28 -4.53
C LYS A 109 15.68 -16.50 -3.76
N THR A 110 15.65 -15.19 -3.92
CA THR A 110 16.49 -14.25 -3.20
C THR A 110 15.65 -13.52 -2.16
N GLN A 111 16.03 -13.66 -0.89
CA GLN A 111 15.41 -12.91 0.20
C GLN A 111 16.03 -11.53 0.32
N LEU A 112 15.20 -10.55 0.61
CA LEU A 112 15.54 -9.17 0.91
C LEU A 112 15.43 -8.99 2.43
N ILE A 113 16.53 -8.67 3.09
CA ILE A 113 16.62 -8.57 4.56
C ILE A 113 17.08 -7.17 4.91
N CYS A 114 16.34 -6.48 5.77
CA CYS A 114 16.76 -5.20 6.33
C CYS A 114 18.02 -5.37 7.18
N THR A 115 18.95 -4.44 7.06
CA THR A 115 20.22 -4.44 7.81
C THR A 115 20.12 -3.55 9.05
N PRO A 116 21.07 -3.65 9.99
CA PRO A 116 21.16 -2.70 11.09
C PRO A 116 21.31 -1.23 10.64
N VAL A 117 21.88 -0.98 9.47
CA VAL A 117 22.00 0.39 8.91
C VAL A 117 20.63 1.01 8.66
N ALA A 118 19.61 0.19 8.38
CA ALA A 118 18.23 0.66 8.15
C ALA A 118 17.45 0.97 9.44
N GLU A 119 17.95 0.62 10.62
CA GLU A 119 17.18 0.73 11.89
C GLU A 119 16.69 2.16 12.16
N GLU A 120 17.55 3.16 11.93
CA GLU A 120 17.18 4.57 12.18
C GLU A 120 16.02 5.01 11.28
N ILE A 121 16.15 4.81 9.97
CA ILE A 121 15.10 5.21 9.02
C ILE A 121 13.82 4.39 9.20
N ILE A 122 13.92 3.10 9.55
CA ILE A 122 12.75 2.25 9.84
C ILE A 122 12.02 2.79 11.07
N LYS A 123 12.74 3.08 12.15
CA LYS A 123 12.14 3.62 13.39
C LYS A 123 11.44 4.96 13.15
N GLU A 124 12.11 5.88 12.48
CA GLU A 124 11.52 7.18 12.16
C GLU A 124 10.33 7.04 11.19
N GLY A 125 10.43 6.16 10.20
CA GLY A 125 9.35 5.86 9.27
C GLY A 125 8.13 5.25 9.95
N GLN A 126 8.32 4.32 10.89
CA GLN A 126 7.22 3.75 11.67
C GLN A 126 6.53 4.80 12.56
N ALA A 127 7.32 5.68 13.19
CA ALA A 127 6.76 6.80 13.96
C ALA A 127 5.93 7.74 13.07
N LEU A 128 6.47 8.12 11.91
CA LEU A 128 5.78 8.95 10.92
C LEU A 128 4.46 8.29 10.45
N GLN A 129 4.48 6.99 10.12
CA GLN A 129 3.29 6.27 9.69
C GLN A 129 2.22 6.22 10.79
N LYS A 130 2.64 6.00 12.03
CA LYS A 130 1.73 6.03 13.20
C LYS A 130 1.10 7.40 13.41
N ASP A 131 1.90 8.46 13.32
CA ASP A 131 1.41 9.83 13.47
C ASP A 131 0.50 10.26 12.32
N PHE A 132 0.82 9.85 11.09
CA PHE A 132 -0.05 10.07 9.94
C PHE A 132 -1.41 9.40 10.12
N LEU A 133 -1.45 8.14 10.54
CA LEU A 133 -2.70 7.43 10.82
C LEU A 133 -3.50 8.10 11.95
N LYS A 134 -2.81 8.57 13.00
CA LYS A 134 -3.47 9.31 14.09
C LYS A 134 -4.15 10.58 13.57
N GLN A 135 -3.46 11.36 12.74
CA GLN A 135 -4.02 12.57 12.12
C GLN A 135 -5.16 12.25 11.15
N LEU A 136 -5.01 11.18 10.33
CA LEU A 136 -6.02 10.76 9.36
C LEU A 136 -7.37 10.42 10.03
N PHE A 137 -7.32 9.84 11.22
CA PHE A 137 -8.50 9.45 11.99
C PHE A 137 -8.80 10.41 13.15
N ASP A 138 -8.23 11.62 13.12
CA ASP A 138 -8.54 12.63 14.13
C ASP A 138 -10.03 13.02 14.10
N ASN A 139 -10.59 13.32 15.27
CA ASN A 139 -12.00 13.66 15.45
C ASN A 139 -13.03 12.57 15.02
N MET A 140 -12.59 11.36 14.69
CA MET A 140 -13.50 10.23 14.51
C MET A 140 -13.67 9.48 15.84
N ASP A 141 -14.90 9.22 16.23
CA ASP A 141 -15.20 8.38 17.40
C ASP A 141 -14.90 6.89 17.11
N THR A 142 -14.86 6.09 18.16
CA THR A 142 -14.50 4.66 18.08
C THR A 142 -15.49 3.86 17.24
N ALA A 143 -16.79 4.18 17.31
CA ALA A 143 -17.83 3.45 16.57
C ALA A 143 -17.69 3.71 15.07
N THR A 144 -17.49 4.98 14.68
CA THR A 144 -17.25 5.39 13.28
C THR A 144 -15.97 4.76 12.71
N LYS A 145 -14.86 4.76 13.47
CA LYS A 145 -13.62 4.07 13.07
C LYS A 145 -13.86 2.58 12.83
N LYS A 146 -14.56 1.91 13.74
CA LYS A 146 -14.87 0.48 13.61
C LYS A 146 -15.73 0.20 12.38
N ALA A 147 -16.78 0.98 12.17
CA ALA A 147 -17.67 0.84 11.00
C ALA A 147 -16.90 1.04 9.69
N PHE A 148 -16.01 2.03 9.63
CA PHE A 148 -15.15 2.29 8.48
C PHE A 148 -14.26 1.08 8.14
N PHE A 149 -13.54 0.51 9.11
CA PHE A 149 -12.68 -0.65 8.87
C PHE A 149 -13.47 -1.90 8.49
N ILE A 150 -14.66 -2.12 9.07
CA ILE A 150 -15.54 -3.23 8.67
C ILE A 150 -15.99 -3.05 7.22
N GLY A 151 -16.45 -1.86 6.84
CA GLY A 151 -16.86 -1.58 5.47
C GLY A 151 -15.72 -1.73 4.47
N MET A 152 -14.52 -1.22 4.78
CA MET A 152 -13.34 -1.40 3.93
C MET A 152 -13.01 -2.89 3.73
N LYS A 153 -13.05 -3.69 4.79
CA LYS A 153 -12.78 -5.13 4.67
C LYS A 153 -13.79 -5.85 3.79
N GLN A 154 -15.08 -5.52 3.91
CA GLN A 154 -16.11 -6.07 3.04
C GLN A 154 -15.91 -5.69 1.56
N ILE A 155 -15.49 -4.44 1.30
CA ILE A 155 -15.17 -3.99 -0.06
C ILE A 155 -13.95 -4.75 -0.60
N GLU A 156 -12.89 -4.90 0.21
CA GLU A 156 -11.69 -5.66 -0.15
C GLU A 156 -12.04 -7.11 -0.54
N ASP A 157 -12.82 -7.81 0.30
CA ASP A 157 -13.24 -9.18 0.04
C ASP A 157 -14.08 -9.32 -1.25
N ASN A 158 -14.85 -8.28 -1.61
CA ASN A 158 -15.60 -8.25 -2.87
C ASN A 158 -14.68 -7.96 -4.08
N LEU A 159 -13.69 -7.09 -3.91
CA LEU A 159 -12.70 -6.81 -4.96
C LEU A 159 -11.87 -8.05 -5.28
N ASP A 160 -11.47 -8.83 -4.27
CA ASP A 160 -10.72 -10.07 -4.48
C ASP A 160 -11.54 -11.05 -5.33
N LYS A 161 -12.83 -11.25 -5.04
CA LYS A 161 -13.73 -12.08 -5.87
C LYS A 161 -13.82 -11.60 -7.32
N ILE A 162 -13.95 -10.28 -7.53
CA ILE A 162 -14.01 -9.69 -8.89
C ILE A 162 -12.71 -9.94 -9.65
N LEU A 163 -11.56 -9.93 -8.97
CA LEU A 163 -10.25 -10.16 -9.59
C LEU A 163 -9.98 -11.65 -9.86
N GLU A 164 -10.55 -12.56 -9.06
CA GLU A 164 -10.46 -14.02 -9.26
C GLU A 164 -11.34 -14.49 -10.44
N ASP A 165 -12.48 -13.84 -10.68
CA ASP A 165 -13.44 -14.18 -11.73
C ASP A 165 -13.02 -13.67 -13.14
N ASN A 166 -11.93 -12.89 -13.29
CA ASN A 166 -11.43 -12.31 -14.55
C ASN A 166 -10.01 -12.79 -14.88
#